data_6ed05594dba1a2e45424754c710bcb21
#
_entry.id   6ed05594dba1a2e45424754c710bcb21
#
_cell.length_a   1.000
_cell.length_b   1.000
_cell.length_c   1.000
_cell.angle_alpha   90.00
_cell.angle_beta   90.00
_cell.angle_gamma   90.00
#
_symmetry.space_group_name_H-M   'P 1'
#
loop_
_entity.id
_entity.type
_entity.pdbx_description
1 polymer ?
#
loop_
_entity_poly.entity_id
_entity_poly.type
_entity_poly.pdbx_seq_one_letter_code
_entity_poly.pdbx_strand_id
1 'polypeptide(L)'
;YLWPSGKDNRRTPWKDVATRSKCSPIWPWMPGASGLDTLKTEALKQGRWRLGEDGYIEKGPFPKDKTTVNVSIVNVKPDTGETVLSLTPRHAGDSPIVYWSNKPDVSDKDNKVEDMDNFATGEGTVYFMVKEPTGRYESGPATRWLADLKIRHQVEPAADKRRVTLAATPHADIYYTLDGSNPKDGTRYDAPFEIGSTSCRLLVFARAGEAERLEAENGK
;
A
#
# COMPACT_ATOMS: atom_id res chain seq x y z
N TYR A 1 17.44 -28.84 27.59
CA TYR A 1 16.13 -29.37 27.21
C TYR A 1 15.06 -28.32 27.50
N LEU A 2 14.57 -27.65 26.47
CA LEU A 2 13.46 -26.68 26.56
C LEU A 2 12.09 -27.37 26.50
N TRP A 3 12.05 -28.69 26.33
CA TRP A 3 10.82 -29.45 26.19
C TRP A 3 10.52 -30.31 27.41
N PRO A 4 9.31 -30.26 27.87
CA PRO A 4 8.81 -31.30 28.73
C PRO A 4 8.73 -32.61 27.94
N SER A 5 9.11 -33.72 28.58
CA SER A 5 8.87 -35.06 28.07
C SER A 5 7.37 -35.32 27.99
N GLY A 6 6.79 -35.30 26.81
CA GLY A 6 5.40 -35.61 26.57
C GLY A 6 5.22 -36.21 25.18
N LYS A 7 4.09 -36.86 24.94
CA LYS A 7 3.81 -37.54 23.67
C LYS A 7 3.67 -36.62 22.47
N ASP A 8 3.41 -35.31 22.68
CA ASP A 8 3.39 -34.30 21.65
C ASP A 8 4.25 -33.10 22.06
N ASN A 9 5.49 -33.14 21.64
CA ASN A 9 6.50 -32.14 22.00
C ASN A 9 6.55 -30.94 21.03
N ARG A 10 5.60 -30.82 20.11
CA ARG A 10 5.65 -29.79 19.08
C ARG A 10 5.23 -28.43 19.58
N ARG A 11 4.45 -28.39 20.66
CA ARG A 11 3.92 -27.15 21.23
C ARG A 11 4.02 -27.15 22.74
N THR A 12 4.54 -26.08 23.31
CA THR A 12 4.59 -25.88 24.76
C THR A 12 4.15 -24.48 25.10
N PRO A 13 3.15 -24.29 25.97
CA PRO A 13 2.76 -22.98 26.42
C PRO A 13 3.94 -22.25 27.05
N TRP A 14 4.20 -21.01 26.62
CA TRP A 14 5.32 -20.24 27.13
C TRP A 14 5.27 -20.08 28.66
N LYS A 15 4.10 -19.86 29.23
CA LYS A 15 3.88 -19.77 30.67
C LYS A 15 4.34 -21.05 31.41
N ASP A 16 4.10 -22.21 30.81
CA ASP A 16 4.49 -23.49 31.43
C ASP A 16 5.99 -23.70 31.36
N VAL A 17 6.66 -23.27 30.29
CA VAL A 17 8.11 -23.25 30.19
C VAL A 17 8.70 -22.37 31.29
N ALA A 18 8.19 -21.15 31.46
CA ALA A 18 8.61 -20.23 32.49
C ALA A 18 8.40 -20.77 33.92
N THR A 19 7.30 -21.47 34.17
CA THR A 19 7.01 -22.07 35.46
C THR A 19 7.90 -23.26 35.74
N ARG A 20 8.13 -24.12 34.77
CA ARG A 20 9.00 -25.29 34.89
C ARG A 20 10.47 -24.97 35.04
N SER A 21 10.91 -23.80 34.55
CA SER A 21 12.28 -23.35 34.72
C SER A 21 12.75 -23.29 36.18
N LYS A 22 11.81 -23.11 37.12
CA LYS A 22 12.10 -23.11 38.56
C LYS A 22 12.51 -24.49 39.09
N CYS A 23 12.17 -25.53 38.38
CA CYS A 23 12.42 -26.95 38.83
C CYS A 23 13.46 -27.65 37.98
N SER A 24 14.01 -26.99 36.95
CA SER A 24 14.96 -27.62 36.05
C SER A 24 16.40 -27.32 36.44
N PRO A 25 17.25 -28.34 36.66
CA PRO A 25 18.68 -28.12 36.95
C PRO A 25 19.49 -27.53 35.78
N ILE A 26 18.84 -27.41 34.61
CA ILE A 26 19.50 -26.88 33.41
C ILE A 26 19.51 -25.34 33.37
N TRP A 27 18.71 -24.69 34.22
CA TRP A 27 18.53 -23.25 34.23
C TRP A 27 19.39 -22.44 35.23
N PRO A 28 20.29 -23.03 36.08
CA PRO A 28 21.04 -22.26 37.05
C PRO A 28 22.03 -21.26 36.44
N TRP A 29 22.26 -21.37 35.13
CA TRP A 29 23.08 -20.42 34.37
C TRP A 29 22.27 -19.31 33.69
N MET A 30 20.96 -19.37 33.77
CA MET A 30 20.09 -18.34 33.25
C MET A 30 19.79 -17.27 34.29
N PRO A 31 20.08 -16.00 34.05
CA PRO A 31 19.80 -14.93 34.98
C PRO A 31 18.29 -14.64 35.00
N GLY A 32 17.56 -15.30 35.90
CA GLY A 32 16.18 -14.97 36.25
C GLY A 32 15.18 -14.92 35.10
N ALA A 33 14.05 -14.23 35.28
CA ALA A 33 13.01 -14.03 34.27
C ALA A 33 13.51 -13.24 33.05
N SER A 34 14.44 -12.32 33.26
CA SER A 34 15.07 -11.54 32.18
C SER A 34 15.82 -12.38 31.17
N GLY A 35 16.45 -13.48 31.64
CA GLY A 35 17.15 -14.41 30.74
C GLY A 35 16.21 -15.19 29.83
N LEU A 36 15.00 -15.53 30.30
CA LEU A 36 13.98 -16.18 29.49
C LEU A 36 13.44 -15.26 28.39
N ASP A 37 13.23 -14.00 28.71
CA ASP A 37 12.77 -13.02 27.73
C ASP A 37 13.82 -12.72 26.67
N THR A 38 15.09 -12.71 27.08
CA THR A 38 16.21 -12.56 26.13
C THR A 38 16.29 -13.78 25.19
N LEU A 39 16.20 -14.99 25.72
CA LEU A 39 16.19 -16.20 24.89
C LEU A 39 15.01 -16.29 23.96
N LYS A 40 13.84 -15.92 24.44
CA LYS A 40 12.64 -15.82 23.62
C LYS A 40 12.85 -14.85 22.46
N THR A 41 13.36 -13.67 22.79
CA THR A 41 13.62 -12.64 21.79
C THR A 41 14.64 -13.10 20.76
N GLU A 42 15.74 -13.72 21.17
CA GLU A 42 16.75 -14.22 20.27
C GLU A 42 16.28 -15.42 19.43
N ALA A 43 15.55 -16.35 20.02
CA ALA A 43 14.98 -17.48 19.32
C ALA A 43 13.93 -17.06 18.27
N LEU A 44 13.11 -16.07 18.59
CA LEU A 44 12.15 -15.50 17.66
C LEU A 44 12.85 -14.70 16.53
N LYS A 45 13.87 -13.90 16.84
CA LYS A 45 14.68 -13.20 15.85
C LYS A 45 15.37 -14.13 14.86
N GLN A 46 15.80 -15.30 15.31
CA GLN A 46 16.44 -16.30 14.43
C GLN A 46 15.46 -17.04 13.52
N GLY A 47 14.13 -16.82 13.67
CA GLY A 47 13.10 -17.49 12.88
C GLY A 47 13.02 -19.02 13.08
N ARG A 48 13.71 -19.56 14.10
CA ARG A 48 13.66 -20.99 14.43
C ARG A 48 12.45 -21.36 15.27
N TRP A 49 11.91 -20.39 15.97
CA TRP A 49 10.80 -20.52 16.90
C TRP A 49 9.86 -19.34 16.74
N ARG A 50 8.57 -19.56 16.88
CA ARG A 50 7.59 -18.49 16.95
C ARG A 50 6.56 -18.78 18.03
N LEU A 51 5.95 -17.71 18.55
CA LEU A 51 4.77 -17.80 19.41
C LEU A 51 3.53 -17.93 18.50
N GLY A 52 2.82 -19.05 18.59
CA GLY A 52 1.54 -19.25 17.92
C GLY A 52 0.43 -18.39 18.55
N GLU A 53 -0.67 -18.21 17.84
CA GLU A 53 -1.84 -17.46 18.31
C GLU A 53 -2.48 -18.09 19.56
N ASP A 54 -2.35 -19.39 19.72
CA ASP A 54 -2.80 -20.19 20.87
C ASP A 54 -1.88 -20.06 22.10
N GLY A 55 -0.82 -19.23 22.02
CA GLY A 55 0.14 -19.01 23.10
C GLY A 55 1.20 -20.10 23.25
N TYR A 56 1.30 -21.02 22.30
CA TYR A 56 2.33 -22.06 22.27
C TYR A 56 3.54 -21.62 21.44
N ILE A 57 4.73 -22.14 21.83
CA ILE A 57 5.95 -21.94 21.03
C ILE A 57 6.01 -23.05 19.98
N GLU A 58 6.04 -22.65 18.74
CA GLU A 58 6.19 -23.52 17.58
C GLU A 58 7.63 -23.55 17.10
N LYS A 59 8.12 -24.73 16.70
CA LYS A 59 9.45 -24.91 16.13
C LYS A 59 9.35 -24.99 14.61
N GLY A 60 10.16 -24.15 13.95
CA GLY A 60 10.26 -24.11 12.50
C GLY A 60 10.94 -25.36 11.86
N PRO A 61 11.08 -25.36 10.52
CA PRO A 61 11.10 -24.14 9.70
C PRO A 61 9.71 -23.54 9.49
N PHE A 62 9.61 -22.22 9.60
CA PHE A 62 8.42 -21.48 9.25
C PHE A 62 8.60 -20.79 7.90
N PRO A 63 7.56 -20.63 7.11
CA PRO A 63 7.61 -19.74 5.96
C PRO A 63 8.01 -18.34 6.44
N LYS A 64 8.90 -17.70 5.71
CA LYS A 64 9.28 -16.32 5.99
C LYS A 64 8.07 -15.41 5.78
N ASP A 65 7.89 -14.47 6.69
CA ASP A 65 6.91 -13.42 6.48
C ASP A 65 7.29 -12.62 5.23
N LYS A 66 6.27 -12.27 4.46
CA LYS A 66 6.46 -11.50 3.23
C LYS A 66 6.47 -10.02 3.52
N THR A 67 7.39 -9.31 2.89
CA THR A 67 7.43 -7.86 2.96
C THR A 67 6.18 -7.26 2.31
N THR A 68 5.68 -6.18 2.89
CA THR A 68 4.60 -5.37 2.33
C THR A 68 4.88 -3.89 2.57
N VAL A 69 4.17 -3.00 1.90
CA VAL A 69 4.23 -1.57 2.15
C VAL A 69 2.84 -1.00 2.31
N ASN A 70 2.64 -0.21 3.35
CA ASN A 70 1.46 0.63 3.49
C ASN A 70 1.72 1.95 2.80
N VAL A 71 0.79 2.37 1.97
CA VAL A 71 0.84 3.62 1.22
C VAL A 71 -0.22 4.56 1.78
N SER A 72 0.17 5.75 2.18
CA SER A 72 -0.74 6.80 2.64
C SER A 72 -0.50 8.10 1.88
N ILE A 73 -1.57 8.85 1.61
CA ILE A 73 -1.49 10.16 0.97
C ILE A 73 -1.12 11.20 2.03
N VAL A 74 -0.05 11.95 1.79
CA VAL A 74 0.37 13.08 2.63
C VAL A 74 -0.34 14.35 2.16
N ASN A 75 -0.18 14.70 0.90
CA ASN A 75 -0.84 15.86 0.27
C ASN A 75 -0.91 15.70 -1.24
N VAL A 76 -1.52 16.68 -1.91
CA VAL A 76 -1.48 16.86 -3.36
C VAL A 76 -0.90 18.22 -3.64
N LYS A 77 0.17 18.30 -4.43
CA LYS A 77 0.82 19.56 -4.81
C LYS A 77 -0.13 20.37 -5.68
N PRO A 78 -0.48 21.60 -5.28
CA PRO A 78 -1.45 22.41 -6.03
C PRO A 78 -0.93 22.82 -7.41
N ASP A 79 0.38 23.02 -7.56
CA ASP A 79 1.00 23.55 -8.77
C ASP A 79 1.15 22.48 -9.86
N THR A 80 1.52 21.26 -9.49
CA THR A 80 1.79 20.16 -10.44
C THR A 80 0.67 19.13 -10.49
N GLY A 81 -0.22 19.09 -9.50
CA GLY A 81 -1.24 18.06 -9.34
C GLY A 81 -0.69 16.70 -8.91
N GLU A 82 0.61 16.61 -8.60
CA GLU A 82 1.24 15.38 -8.11
C GLU A 82 0.74 15.03 -6.72
N THR A 83 0.51 13.75 -6.48
CA THR A 83 0.21 13.23 -5.15
C THR A 83 1.50 12.87 -4.44
N VAL A 84 1.65 13.33 -3.21
CA VAL A 84 2.75 12.97 -2.32
C VAL A 84 2.31 11.84 -1.40
N LEU A 85 3.07 10.75 -1.42
CA LEU A 85 2.79 9.53 -0.67
C LEU A 85 3.84 9.33 0.41
N SER A 86 3.41 8.80 1.55
CA SER A 86 4.29 8.21 2.56
C SER A 86 4.18 6.69 2.49
N LEU A 87 5.33 6.03 2.45
CA LEU A 87 5.49 4.59 2.30
C LEU A 87 6.01 4.00 3.59
N THR A 88 5.24 3.13 4.23
CA THR A 88 5.63 2.45 5.47
C THR A 88 5.82 0.96 5.22
N PRO A 89 7.07 0.49 5.01
CA PRO A 89 7.37 -0.93 4.87
C PRO A 89 7.02 -1.73 6.13
N ARG A 90 6.50 -2.95 5.94
CA ARG A 90 6.22 -3.91 7.02
C ARG A 90 6.93 -5.22 6.76
N HIS A 91 7.31 -5.93 7.83
CA HIS A 91 8.12 -7.15 7.76
C HIS A 91 9.37 -6.94 6.89
N ALA A 92 10.06 -5.83 7.11
CA ALA A 92 11.07 -5.34 6.17
C ALA A 92 12.44 -5.08 6.82
N GLY A 93 12.61 -5.39 8.11
CA GLY A 93 13.84 -5.16 8.85
C GLY A 93 14.17 -3.68 9.05
N ASP A 94 15.43 -3.39 9.36
CA ASP A 94 15.87 -2.03 9.74
C ASP A 94 16.26 -1.17 8.54
N SER A 95 16.47 -1.76 7.36
CA SER A 95 16.95 -1.05 6.16
C SER A 95 16.24 -1.56 4.90
N PRO A 96 14.93 -1.42 4.81
CA PRO A 96 14.18 -1.84 3.64
C PRO A 96 14.51 -1.00 2.41
N ILE A 97 14.46 -1.64 1.24
CA ILE A 97 14.57 -0.96 -0.04
C ILE A 97 13.20 -1.09 -0.73
N VAL A 98 12.62 0.05 -1.10
CA VAL A 98 11.37 0.09 -1.83
C VAL A 98 11.66 0.39 -3.30
N TYR A 99 11.12 -0.43 -4.18
CA TYR A 99 11.16 -0.24 -5.63
C TYR A 99 9.76 0.10 -6.13
N TRP A 100 9.68 0.85 -7.20
CA TRP A 100 8.41 1.24 -7.78
C TRP A 100 8.41 1.19 -9.30
N SER A 101 7.24 0.98 -9.87
CA SER A 101 6.98 0.98 -11.32
C SER A 101 5.52 1.37 -11.59
N ASN A 102 5.21 1.78 -12.80
CA ASN A 102 3.83 1.93 -13.29
C ASN A 102 3.26 0.61 -13.84
N LYS A 103 4.01 -0.49 -13.72
CA LYS A 103 3.62 -1.84 -14.15
C LYS A 103 3.56 -2.78 -12.94
N PRO A 104 2.69 -3.80 -12.96
CA PRO A 104 2.51 -4.73 -11.83
C PRO A 104 3.75 -5.58 -11.51
N ASP A 105 4.61 -5.84 -12.50
CA ASP A 105 5.80 -6.70 -12.37
C ASP A 105 7.00 -5.91 -11.85
N VAL A 106 6.87 -5.34 -10.65
CA VAL A 106 7.97 -4.59 -10.01
C VAL A 106 9.07 -5.53 -9.55
N SER A 107 10.32 -5.16 -9.83
CA SER A 107 11.52 -5.91 -9.49
C SER A 107 12.60 -5.00 -8.89
N ASP A 108 13.70 -5.59 -8.44
CA ASP A 108 14.87 -4.84 -7.95
C ASP A 108 15.70 -4.15 -9.05
N LYS A 109 15.25 -4.24 -10.30
CA LYS A 109 15.80 -3.54 -11.46
C LYS A 109 15.05 -2.25 -11.80
N ASP A 110 13.87 -2.05 -11.19
CA ASP A 110 13.04 -0.88 -11.38
C ASP A 110 13.53 0.30 -10.51
N ASN A 111 12.79 1.41 -10.55
CA ASN A 111 13.19 2.61 -9.86
C ASN A 111 13.16 2.43 -8.34
N LYS A 112 14.22 2.85 -7.67
CA LYS A 112 14.28 2.87 -6.22
C LYS A 112 13.62 4.11 -5.68
N VAL A 113 12.85 3.97 -4.60
CA VAL A 113 12.34 5.11 -3.83
C VAL A 113 13.48 5.68 -2.99
N GLU A 114 13.78 6.95 -3.16
CA GLU A 114 14.83 7.65 -2.41
C GLU A 114 14.30 8.21 -1.09
N ASP A 115 13.11 8.78 -1.10
CA ASP A 115 12.43 9.32 0.09
C ASP A 115 11.09 8.63 0.27
N MET A 116 10.99 7.81 1.31
CA MET A 116 9.76 7.06 1.62
C MET A 116 8.68 7.92 2.26
N ASP A 117 9.03 9.04 2.83
CA ASP A 117 8.07 9.94 3.49
C ASP A 117 7.47 10.97 2.53
N ASN A 118 8.16 11.23 1.40
CA ASN A 118 7.75 12.25 0.43
C ASN A 118 7.86 11.76 -1.03
N PHE A 119 7.36 10.58 -1.33
CA PHE A 119 7.33 10.08 -2.69
C PHE A 119 6.27 10.82 -3.51
N ALA A 120 6.69 11.69 -4.42
CA ALA A 120 5.79 12.44 -5.30
C ALA A 120 5.56 11.71 -6.62
N THR A 121 4.31 11.60 -7.04
CA THR A 121 3.93 10.97 -8.30
C THR A 121 2.77 11.68 -8.98
N GLY A 122 2.85 11.83 -10.31
CA GLY A 122 1.74 12.23 -11.16
C GLY A 122 1.02 11.06 -11.82
N GLU A 123 1.49 9.84 -11.57
CA GLU A 123 0.91 8.63 -12.16
C GLU A 123 -0.42 8.29 -11.49
N GLY A 124 -1.38 7.80 -12.27
CA GLY A 124 -2.68 7.33 -11.76
C GLY A 124 -2.61 5.97 -11.08
N THR A 125 -1.57 5.19 -11.39
CA THR A 125 -1.35 3.86 -10.82
C THR A 125 0.14 3.66 -10.59
N VAL A 126 0.49 3.25 -9.37
CA VAL A 126 1.88 2.92 -9.01
C VAL A 126 1.90 1.61 -8.24
N TYR A 127 2.89 0.79 -8.54
CA TYR A 127 3.15 -0.46 -7.85
C TYR A 127 4.44 -0.35 -7.05
N PHE A 128 4.42 -0.85 -5.83
CA PHE A 128 5.56 -0.82 -4.92
C PHE A 128 5.93 -2.23 -4.49
N MET A 129 7.20 -2.56 -4.51
CA MET A 129 7.77 -3.80 -3.98
C MET A 129 8.80 -3.46 -2.91
N VAL A 130 8.77 -4.21 -1.82
CA VAL A 130 9.75 -4.07 -0.74
C VAL A 130 10.72 -5.24 -0.77
N LYS A 131 12.01 -4.92 -0.76
CA LYS A 131 13.10 -5.89 -0.61
C LYS A 131 13.81 -5.67 0.73
N GLU A 132 13.95 -6.74 1.48
CA GLU A 132 14.73 -6.77 2.70
C GLU A 132 16.13 -7.36 2.38
N PRO A 133 17.22 -6.57 2.57
CA PRO A 133 18.54 -6.97 2.06
C PRO A 133 19.18 -8.16 2.81
N THR A 134 18.80 -8.39 4.08
CA THR A 134 19.44 -9.46 4.89
C THR A 134 18.87 -10.86 4.58
N GLY A 135 17.79 -10.93 3.80
CA GLY A 135 17.10 -12.18 3.47
C GLY A 135 16.32 -12.79 4.63
N ARG A 136 16.05 -12.00 5.68
CA ARG A 136 15.21 -12.42 6.81
C ARG A 136 13.75 -12.57 6.41
N TYR A 137 13.27 -11.68 5.55
CA TYR A 137 11.92 -11.69 4.99
C TYR A 137 11.98 -11.97 3.50
N GLU A 138 10.93 -12.58 2.96
CA GLU A 138 10.77 -12.76 1.53
C GLU A 138 10.09 -11.54 0.92
N SER A 139 10.45 -11.18 -0.31
CA SER A 139 9.72 -10.13 -1.03
C SER A 139 8.28 -10.57 -1.25
N GLY A 140 7.36 -9.74 -0.80
CA GLY A 140 5.93 -9.94 -1.00
C GLY A 140 5.48 -9.53 -2.41
N PRO A 141 4.20 -9.71 -2.72
CA PRO A 141 3.63 -9.19 -3.96
C PRO A 141 3.71 -7.67 -4.00
N ALA A 142 3.76 -7.11 -5.19
CA ALA A 142 3.71 -5.66 -5.35
C ALA A 142 2.41 -5.09 -4.78
N THR A 143 2.54 -4.04 -3.99
CA THR A 143 1.40 -3.28 -3.46
C THR A 143 0.98 -2.26 -4.51
N ARG A 144 -0.27 -2.35 -4.96
CA ARG A 144 -0.84 -1.39 -5.90
C ARG A 144 -1.42 -0.19 -5.17
N TRP A 145 -1.06 1.01 -5.62
CA TRP A 145 -1.71 2.25 -5.25
C TRP A 145 -2.44 2.84 -6.46
N LEU A 146 -3.64 3.34 -6.25
CA LEU A 146 -4.45 4.02 -7.24
C LEU A 146 -4.71 5.46 -6.79
N ALA A 147 -4.57 6.41 -7.70
CA ALA A 147 -4.89 7.80 -7.44
C ALA A 147 -6.40 7.99 -7.23
N ASP A 148 -6.75 8.80 -6.24
CA ASP A 148 -8.13 9.29 -6.08
C ASP A 148 -8.37 10.45 -7.04
N LEU A 149 -8.86 10.13 -8.24
CA LEU A 149 -9.13 11.12 -9.28
C LEU A 149 -10.28 12.03 -8.86
N LYS A 150 -10.04 13.33 -8.90
CA LYS A 150 -11.07 14.36 -8.69
C LYS A 150 -11.26 15.14 -9.97
N ILE A 151 -12.47 15.16 -10.49
CA ILE A 151 -12.83 15.96 -11.66
C ILE A 151 -13.35 17.31 -11.16
N ARG A 152 -12.90 18.38 -11.77
CA ARG A 152 -13.44 19.73 -11.59
C ARG A 152 -13.94 20.22 -12.91
N HIS A 153 -15.07 20.88 -12.90
CA HIS A 153 -15.64 21.55 -14.06
C HIS A 153 -15.92 23.01 -13.70
N GLN A 154 -15.78 23.87 -14.69
CA GLN A 154 -16.11 25.28 -14.60
C GLN A 154 -16.95 25.62 -15.84
N VAL A 155 -18.07 26.28 -15.61
CA VAL A 155 -19.01 26.69 -16.66
C VAL A 155 -19.11 28.22 -16.61
N GLU A 156 -18.67 28.87 -17.66
CA GLU A 156 -18.71 30.33 -17.78
C GLU A 156 -19.68 30.76 -18.90
N PRO A 157 -20.47 31.83 -18.69
CA PRO A 157 -21.30 32.37 -19.75
C PRO A 157 -20.43 32.97 -20.85
N ALA A 158 -20.73 32.70 -22.10
CA ALA A 158 -20.04 33.17 -23.28
C ALA A 158 -21.07 33.57 -24.35
N ALA A 159 -21.57 34.82 -24.30
CA ALA A 159 -22.65 35.35 -25.17
C ALA A 159 -23.89 34.44 -25.12
N ASP A 160 -24.25 33.82 -26.24
CA ASP A 160 -25.41 32.88 -26.34
C ASP A 160 -25.04 31.45 -26.02
N LYS A 161 -23.84 31.22 -25.54
CA LYS A 161 -23.29 29.89 -25.23
C LYS A 161 -22.75 29.83 -23.81
N ARG A 162 -22.32 28.65 -23.39
CA ARG A 162 -21.59 28.43 -22.15
C ARG A 162 -20.27 27.75 -22.46
N ARG A 163 -19.19 28.28 -21.94
CA ARG A 163 -17.87 27.69 -22.07
C ARG A 163 -17.63 26.72 -20.91
N VAL A 164 -17.27 25.49 -21.21
CA VAL A 164 -16.98 24.43 -20.25
C VAL A 164 -15.49 24.19 -20.22
N THR A 165 -14.92 24.24 -19.01
CA THR A 165 -13.54 23.85 -18.73
C THR A 165 -13.55 22.66 -17.79
N LEU A 166 -12.80 21.61 -18.12
CA LEU A 166 -12.65 20.41 -17.33
C LEU A 166 -11.22 20.26 -16.86
N ALA A 167 -11.04 19.78 -15.63
CA ALA A 167 -9.72 19.46 -15.09
C ALA A 167 -9.81 18.22 -14.21
N ALA A 168 -8.77 17.40 -14.19
CA ALA A 168 -8.63 16.28 -13.29
C ALA A 168 -7.39 16.42 -12.41
N THR A 169 -7.48 15.99 -11.16
CA THR A 169 -6.37 16.00 -10.21
C THR A 169 -6.29 14.62 -9.54
N PRO A 170 -5.16 13.90 -9.58
CA PRO A 170 -3.99 14.18 -10.41
C PRO A 170 -4.31 14.20 -11.92
N HIS A 171 -3.34 14.59 -12.74
CA HIS A 171 -3.55 14.69 -14.18
C HIS A 171 -4.06 13.38 -14.78
N ALA A 172 -5.11 13.46 -15.60
CA ALA A 172 -5.76 12.29 -16.19
C ALA A 172 -6.30 12.62 -17.60
N ASP A 173 -6.44 11.61 -18.44
CA ASP A 173 -7.19 11.74 -19.69
C ASP A 173 -8.68 11.90 -19.35
N ILE A 174 -9.30 12.95 -19.90
CA ILE A 174 -10.71 13.24 -19.66
C ILE A 174 -11.50 12.99 -20.96
N TYR A 175 -12.62 12.34 -20.81
CA TYR A 175 -13.61 12.10 -21.88
C TYR A 175 -14.96 12.61 -21.44
N TYR A 176 -15.78 13.08 -22.36
CA TYR A 176 -17.10 13.60 -22.05
C TYR A 176 -18.15 13.30 -23.12
N THR A 177 -19.42 13.33 -22.71
CA THR A 177 -20.60 13.31 -23.57
C THR A 177 -21.58 14.41 -23.13
N LEU A 178 -22.40 14.88 -24.07
CA LEU A 178 -23.40 15.93 -23.81
C LEU A 178 -24.85 15.43 -23.91
N ASP A 179 -25.03 14.20 -24.32
CA ASP A 179 -26.31 13.53 -24.54
C ASP A 179 -26.69 12.52 -23.45
N GLY A 180 -25.79 12.34 -22.47
CA GLY A 180 -25.93 11.38 -21.41
C GLY A 180 -25.55 9.94 -21.78
N SER A 181 -24.94 9.72 -22.93
CA SER A 181 -24.31 8.44 -23.29
C SER A 181 -23.08 8.15 -22.45
N ASN A 182 -22.55 6.90 -22.52
CA ASN A 182 -21.37 6.52 -21.73
C ASN A 182 -20.13 7.34 -22.13
N PRO A 183 -19.54 8.15 -21.24
CA PRO A 183 -18.42 9.00 -21.58
C PRO A 183 -17.09 8.24 -21.77
N LYS A 184 -17.00 6.95 -21.44
CA LYS A 184 -15.82 6.12 -21.76
C LYS A 184 -15.57 6.02 -23.26
N ASP A 185 -16.65 6.09 -24.05
CA ASP A 185 -16.64 6.09 -25.52
C ASP A 185 -16.87 7.49 -26.10
N GLY A 186 -16.81 8.51 -25.24
CA GLY A 186 -17.10 9.89 -25.57
C GLY A 186 -15.96 10.63 -26.23
N THR A 187 -16.14 11.94 -26.36
CA THR A 187 -15.12 12.84 -26.92
C THR A 187 -14.00 13.08 -25.92
N ARG A 188 -12.75 12.94 -26.34
CA ARG A 188 -11.60 13.32 -25.52
C ARG A 188 -11.57 14.83 -25.32
N TYR A 189 -11.30 15.26 -24.10
CA TYR A 189 -11.18 16.65 -23.75
C TYR A 189 -9.72 17.11 -23.93
N ASP A 190 -9.48 17.97 -24.91
CA ASP A 190 -8.17 18.54 -25.17
C ASP A 190 -8.11 20.05 -24.86
N ALA A 191 -9.26 20.73 -24.89
CA ALA A 191 -9.37 22.18 -24.64
C ALA A 191 -10.81 22.55 -24.21
N PRO A 192 -10.99 23.72 -23.57
CA PRO A 192 -12.31 24.25 -23.26
C PRO A 192 -13.23 24.30 -24.50
N PHE A 193 -14.44 23.86 -24.36
CA PHE A 193 -15.43 23.80 -25.44
C PHE A 193 -16.69 24.59 -25.10
N GLU A 194 -17.46 24.93 -26.13
CA GLU A 194 -18.70 25.68 -25.98
C GLU A 194 -19.92 24.78 -26.14
N ILE A 195 -20.90 24.96 -25.28
CA ILE A 195 -22.22 24.33 -25.36
C ILE A 195 -23.28 25.39 -25.60
N GLY A 196 -24.36 24.99 -26.29
CA GLY A 196 -25.50 25.89 -26.53
C GLY A 196 -26.23 26.23 -25.24
N SER A 197 -27.14 27.21 -25.32
CA SER A 197 -28.00 27.61 -24.20
C SER A 197 -29.10 26.59 -23.84
N THR A 198 -29.28 25.56 -24.66
CA THR A 198 -30.22 24.46 -24.41
C THR A 198 -29.64 23.53 -23.34
N SER A 199 -30.53 22.95 -22.53
CA SER A 199 -30.15 21.96 -21.53
C SER A 199 -29.45 20.76 -22.16
N CYS A 200 -28.27 20.41 -21.64
CA CYS A 200 -27.54 19.19 -22.01
C CYS A 200 -27.21 18.42 -20.75
N ARG A 201 -26.95 17.13 -20.87
CA ARG A 201 -26.49 16.29 -19.80
C ARG A 201 -25.01 15.98 -20.00
N LEU A 202 -24.18 16.72 -19.28
CA LEU A 202 -22.73 16.51 -19.29
C LEU A 202 -22.40 15.30 -18.41
N LEU A 203 -21.82 14.27 -18.99
CA LEU A 203 -21.15 13.18 -18.29
C LEU A 203 -19.67 13.27 -18.56
N VAL A 204 -18.87 13.12 -17.52
CA VAL A 204 -17.41 13.24 -17.60
C VAL A 204 -16.77 11.99 -17.01
N PHE A 205 -15.82 11.44 -17.71
CA PHE A 205 -15.00 10.30 -17.29
C PHE A 205 -13.54 10.69 -17.33
N ALA A 206 -12.82 10.43 -16.25
CA ALA A 206 -11.38 10.63 -16.17
C ALA A 206 -10.67 9.30 -15.95
N ARG A 207 -9.52 9.13 -16.59
CA ARG A 207 -8.69 7.93 -16.48
C ARG A 207 -7.22 8.27 -16.41
N ALA A 208 -6.53 7.67 -15.43
CA ALA A 208 -5.07 7.74 -15.30
C ALA A 208 -4.53 6.34 -14.93
N GLY A 209 -3.96 5.63 -15.91
CA GLY A 209 -3.60 4.23 -15.75
C GLY A 209 -4.84 3.37 -15.46
N GLU A 210 -4.86 2.68 -14.32
CA GLU A 210 -6.02 1.90 -13.86
C GLU A 210 -7.00 2.69 -12.98
N ALA A 211 -6.65 3.92 -12.57
CA ALA A 211 -7.53 4.79 -11.82
C ALA A 211 -8.60 5.39 -12.74
N GLU A 212 -9.87 5.25 -12.36
CA GLU A 212 -11.02 5.75 -13.13
C GLU A 212 -11.98 6.53 -12.24
N ARG A 213 -12.56 7.60 -12.77
CA ARG A 213 -13.61 8.40 -12.12
C ARG A 213 -14.70 8.76 -13.10
N LEU A 214 -15.95 8.60 -12.70
CA LEU A 214 -17.12 9.02 -13.45
C LEU A 214 -17.87 10.09 -12.64
N GLU A 215 -18.17 11.22 -13.27
CA GLU A 215 -19.05 12.25 -12.71
C GLU A 215 -20.18 12.58 -13.68
N ALA A 216 -21.35 12.85 -13.11
CA ALA A 216 -22.54 13.25 -13.83
C ALA A 216 -23.02 14.62 -13.33
N GLU A 217 -23.21 15.57 -14.22
CA GLU A 217 -23.81 16.84 -13.91
C GLU A 217 -25.06 17.05 -14.75
N ASN A 218 -26.17 17.37 -14.07
CA ASN A 218 -27.39 17.78 -14.72
C ASN A 218 -27.37 19.33 -14.76
N GLY A 219 -26.94 19.89 -15.88
CA GLY A 219 -27.06 21.32 -16.14
C GLY A 219 -28.53 21.71 -16.20
N LYS A 220 -28.97 22.54 -15.24
CA LYS A 220 -30.22 23.29 -15.33
C LYS A 220 -29.99 24.61 -16.04
#